data_1e29d7710f0b52a801af6b7d06c8865e
#
_entry.id   1e29d7710f0b52a801af6b7d06c8865e
#
_cell.length_a   1.000
_cell.length_b   1.000
_cell.length_c   1.000
_cell.angle_alpha   90.00
_cell.angle_beta   90.00
_cell.angle_gamma   90.00
#
_symmetry.space_group_name_H-M   'P 1'
#
loop_
_entity.id
_entity.type
_entity.pdbx_description
1 polymer ?
#
loop_
_entity_poly.entity_id
_entity_poly.type
_entity_poly.pdbx_seq_one_letter_code
_entity_poly.pdbx_strand_id
1 'polypeptide(L)'
;MTEHEVPSVDGLVIGILGGTGDQGRGLAFRFALAGHQVIIGSRTHERAQNVASTVGHNVQGMANREAALAADVVIAAVPFDGHRDLLASLAPALAGKIVVDCVNPLGFDHRGAYQLAVPEGSAAEQAAALLPDSRVVAAFHHVSAVLLLDPQVESIDLDVMVLGEDRAATDLVQALAAQIPGVRGVYAGRLRNCGQVEALTANLVSINRRYKAHAGIRITDI
;
A
#
# COMPACT_ATOMS: atom_id res chain seq x y z
N MET A 1 6.00 -3.50 30.87
CA MET A 1 5.56 -3.24 29.49
C MET A 1 5.86 -1.78 29.24
N THR A 2 6.87 -1.46 28.44
CA THR A 2 7.13 -0.07 28.01
C THR A 2 6.00 0.33 27.08
N GLU A 3 5.24 1.37 27.45
CA GLU A 3 4.29 2.01 26.53
C GLU A 3 5.02 2.30 25.24
N HIS A 4 4.59 1.68 24.15
CA HIS A 4 5.10 1.99 22.83
C HIS A 4 4.46 3.31 22.41
N GLU A 5 5.28 4.35 22.38
CA GLU A 5 4.89 5.64 21.84
C GLU A 5 4.56 5.44 20.35
N VAL A 6 3.31 5.67 19.98
CA VAL A 6 2.87 5.59 18.58
C VAL A 6 3.54 6.75 17.83
N PRO A 7 4.30 6.50 16.76
CA PRO A 7 4.96 7.58 16.04
C PRO A 7 3.94 8.53 15.43
N SER A 8 4.21 9.84 15.48
CA SER A 8 3.40 10.81 14.76
C SER A 8 3.60 10.64 13.26
N VAL A 9 2.49 10.69 12.54
CA VAL A 9 2.45 10.71 11.07
C VAL A 9 2.01 12.07 10.53
N ASP A 10 1.84 13.06 11.41
CA ASP A 10 1.42 14.40 11.06
C ASP A 10 2.44 15.09 10.14
N GLY A 11 1.93 15.78 9.14
CA GLY A 11 2.74 16.54 8.20
C GLY A 11 3.54 15.70 7.18
N LEU A 12 3.43 14.37 7.21
CA LEU A 12 4.08 13.51 6.21
C LEU A 12 3.47 13.72 4.81
N VAL A 13 4.34 13.80 3.83
CA VAL A 13 3.96 13.77 2.41
C VAL A 13 3.96 12.31 1.94
N ILE A 14 2.82 11.84 1.45
CA ILE A 14 2.62 10.46 1.00
C ILE A 14 2.63 10.42 -0.52
N GLY A 15 3.62 9.76 -1.10
CA GLY A 15 3.70 9.50 -2.54
C GLY A 15 3.12 8.12 -2.88
N ILE A 16 2.25 8.03 -3.88
CA ILE A 16 1.66 6.76 -4.31
C ILE A 16 2.07 6.48 -5.76
N LEU A 17 3.07 5.62 -5.94
CA LEU A 17 3.59 5.23 -7.26
C LEU A 17 2.60 4.32 -7.97
N GLY A 18 2.36 4.58 -9.25
CA GLY A 18 1.31 3.87 -9.99
C GLY A 18 -0.10 4.15 -9.45
N GLY A 19 -0.27 5.22 -8.69
CA GLY A 19 -1.47 5.58 -7.95
C GLY A 19 -2.72 5.87 -8.81
N THR A 20 -2.66 5.62 -10.11
CA THR A 20 -3.80 5.82 -11.04
C THR A 20 -4.76 4.61 -11.11
N GLY A 21 -4.42 3.49 -10.48
CA GLY A 21 -5.30 2.33 -10.30
C GLY A 21 -6.25 2.50 -9.10
N ASP A 22 -7.22 1.61 -8.96
CA ASP A 22 -8.25 1.71 -7.93
C ASP A 22 -7.67 1.69 -6.51
N GLN A 23 -6.71 0.80 -6.24
CA GLN A 23 -6.05 0.73 -4.93
C GLN A 23 -5.32 2.02 -4.60
N GLY A 24 -4.50 2.54 -5.54
CA GLY A 24 -3.74 3.77 -5.33
C GLY A 24 -4.64 4.99 -5.17
N ARG A 25 -5.69 5.11 -5.97
CA ARG A 25 -6.69 6.19 -5.84
C ARG A 25 -7.44 6.12 -4.51
N GLY A 26 -7.79 4.91 -4.08
CA GLY A 26 -8.48 4.69 -2.82
C GLY A 26 -7.62 5.07 -1.61
N LEU A 27 -6.37 4.66 -1.58
CA LEU A 27 -5.42 5.07 -0.54
C LEU A 27 -5.19 6.59 -0.56
N ALA A 28 -5.02 7.19 -1.76
CA ALA A 28 -4.89 8.63 -1.90
C ALA A 28 -6.09 9.38 -1.33
N PHE A 29 -7.31 8.94 -1.63
CA PHE A 29 -8.54 9.52 -1.13
C PHE A 29 -8.60 9.46 0.41
N ARG A 30 -8.32 8.30 1.01
CA ARG A 30 -8.40 8.12 2.47
C ARG A 30 -7.35 8.94 3.21
N PHE A 31 -6.10 8.95 2.76
CA PHE A 31 -5.06 9.74 3.39
C PHE A 31 -5.28 11.25 3.22
N ALA A 32 -5.79 11.68 2.07
CA ALA A 32 -6.15 13.09 1.87
C ALA A 32 -7.33 13.51 2.76
N LEU A 33 -8.34 12.65 2.97
CA LEU A 33 -9.41 12.88 3.95
C LEU A 33 -8.88 12.99 5.38
N ALA A 34 -7.86 12.22 5.72
CA ALA A 34 -7.18 12.29 7.02
C ALA A 34 -6.29 13.53 7.18
N GLY A 35 -6.17 14.39 6.14
CA GLY A 35 -5.43 15.65 6.18
C GLY A 35 -3.97 15.57 5.73
N HIS A 36 -3.52 14.41 5.21
CA HIS A 36 -2.16 14.28 4.68
C HIS A 36 -2.00 14.98 3.33
N GLN A 37 -0.79 15.44 3.04
CA GLN A 37 -0.40 15.83 1.69
C GLN A 37 -0.16 14.55 0.87
N VAL A 38 -0.90 14.39 -0.22
CA VAL A 38 -0.82 13.16 -1.05
C VAL A 38 -0.45 13.51 -2.48
N ILE A 39 0.49 12.73 -3.03
CA ILE A 39 0.95 12.86 -4.40
C ILE A 39 0.71 11.55 -5.14
N ILE A 40 -0.13 11.55 -6.16
CA ILE A 40 -0.30 10.41 -7.07
C ILE A 40 0.80 10.46 -8.12
N GLY A 41 1.60 9.40 -8.18
CA GLY A 41 2.60 9.16 -9.21
C GLY A 41 2.03 8.38 -10.39
N SER A 42 2.46 8.72 -11.60
CA SER A 42 2.18 7.98 -12.83
C SER A 42 3.36 8.00 -13.78
N ARG A 43 3.29 7.24 -14.88
CA ARG A 43 4.30 7.29 -15.96
C ARG A 43 4.40 8.65 -16.61
N THR A 44 3.29 9.39 -16.68
CA THR A 44 3.25 10.76 -17.20
C THR A 44 2.59 11.69 -16.19
N HIS A 45 3.10 12.91 -16.11
CA HIS A 45 2.57 13.96 -15.25
C HIS A 45 1.10 14.27 -15.56
N GLU A 46 0.74 14.40 -16.84
CA GLU A 46 -0.62 14.65 -17.29
C GLU A 46 -1.62 13.60 -16.76
N ARG A 47 -1.29 12.32 -16.89
CA ARG A 47 -2.15 11.23 -16.37
C ARG A 47 -2.29 11.32 -14.85
N ALA A 48 -1.20 11.62 -14.13
CA ALA A 48 -1.25 11.79 -12.69
C ALA A 48 -2.15 12.94 -12.28
N GLN A 49 -2.04 14.11 -12.94
CA GLN A 49 -2.87 15.28 -12.68
C GLN A 49 -4.36 15.00 -12.95
N ASN A 50 -4.67 14.37 -14.08
CA ASN A 50 -6.05 14.02 -14.42
C ASN A 50 -6.68 13.12 -13.37
N VAL A 51 -5.94 12.13 -12.86
CA VAL A 51 -6.44 11.25 -11.79
C VAL A 51 -6.53 11.97 -10.47
N ALA A 52 -5.53 12.75 -10.08
CA ALA A 52 -5.52 13.52 -8.84
C ALA A 52 -6.72 14.48 -8.77
N SER A 53 -7.08 15.13 -9.87
CA SER A 53 -8.26 16.01 -9.94
C SER A 53 -9.58 15.26 -9.68
N THR A 54 -9.68 13.97 -10.06
CA THR A 54 -10.87 13.15 -9.78
C THR A 54 -10.95 12.68 -8.33
N VAL A 55 -9.80 12.49 -7.68
CA VAL A 55 -9.74 12.16 -6.24
C VAL A 55 -10.14 13.37 -5.39
N GLY A 56 -9.73 14.57 -5.80
CA GLY A 56 -10.01 15.81 -5.06
C GLY A 56 -9.13 15.99 -3.82
N HIS A 57 -9.63 16.70 -2.80
CA HIS A 57 -8.98 16.89 -1.49
C HIS A 57 -7.53 17.38 -1.56
N ASN A 58 -7.21 18.24 -2.55
CA ASN A 58 -5.88 18.78 -2.81
C ASN A 58 -4.79 17.72 -3.12
N VAL A 59 -5.18 16.52 -3.55
CA VAL A 59 -4.24 15.52 -4.05
C VAL A 59 -3.50 16.06 -5.27
N GLN A 60 -2.19 15.92 -5.29
CA GLN A 60 -1.35 16.37 -6.40
C GLN A 60 -1.04 15.21 -7.35
N GLY A 61 -0.82 15.52 -8.63
CA GLY A 61 -0.39 14.54 -9.63
C GLY A 61 1.01 14.89 -10.14
N MET A 62 1.93 13.91 -10.16
CA MET A 62 3.30 14.08 -10.63
C MET A 62 3.75 12.86 -11.43
N ALA A 63 4.85 12.97 -12.19
CA ALA A 63 5.54 11.78 -12.68
C ALA A 63 6.07 10.94 -11.51
N ASN A 64 6.15 9.60 -11.65
CA ASN A 64 6.54 8.71 -10.55
C ASN A 64 7.84 9.14 -9.85
N ARG A 65 8.85 9.59 -10.63
CA ARG A 65 10.13 10.02 -10.07
C ARG A 65 10.00 11.29 -9.23
N GLU A 66 9.20 12.24 -9.67
CA GLU A 66 8.94 13.50 -8.96
C GLU A 66 8.18 13.21 -7.66
N ALA A 67 7.14 12.36 -7.73
CA ALA A 67 6.39 11.90 -6.57
C ALA A 67 7.29 11.19 -5.55
N ALA A 68 8.18 10.29 -6.01
CA ALA A 68 9.13 9.59 -5.13
C ALA A 68 10.09 10.55 -4.43
N LEU A 69 10.59 11.58 -5.12
CA LEU A 69 11.51 12.57 -4.54
C LEU A 69 10.82 13.49 -3.52
N ALA A 70 9.59 13.91 -3.80
CA ALA A 70 8.84 14.85 -2.95
C ALA A 70 8.24 14.21 -1.68
N ALA A 71 8.04 12.90 -1.67
CA ALA A 71 7.37 12.20 -0.56
C ALA A 71 8.33 11.80 0.56
N ASP A 72 7.83 11.74 1.80
CA ASP A 72 8.51 11.17 2.97
C ASP A 72 8.29 9.66 3.04
N VAL A 73 7.07 9.22 2.77
CA VAL A 73 6.67 7.81 2.67
C VAL A 73 6.14 7.55 1.28
N VAL A 74 6.58 6.46 0.67
CA VAL A 74 6.19 6.09 -0.70
C VAL A 74 5.45 4.76 -0.69
N ILE A 75 4.27 4.71 -1.30
CA ILE A 75 3.46 3.50 -1.46
C ILE A 75 3.55 3.02 -2.91
N ALA A 76 3.98 1.78 -3.12
CA ALA A 76 3.98 1.13 -4.43
C ALA A 76 2.64 0.44 -4.66
N ALA A 77 1.80 1.02 -5.54
CA ALA A 77 0.47 0.52 -5.87
C ALA A 77 0.34 0.25 -7.38
N VAL A 78 1.21 -0.60 -7.90
CA VAL A 78 1.30 -0.96 -9.33
C VAL A 78 0.90 -2.42 -9.57
N PRO A 79 0.48 -2.78 -10.79
CA PRO A 79 0.39 -4.19 -11.16
C PRO A 79 1.76 -4.89 -11.02
N PHE A 80 1.74 -6.16 -10.62
CA PHE A 80 2.97 -6.94 -10.40
C PHE A 80 3.89 -6.98 -11.64
N ASP A 81 3.34 -7.07 -12.84
CA ASP A 81 4.12 -7.08 -14.10
C ASP A 81 5.01 -5.84 -14.29
N GLY A 82 4.62 -4.70 -13.72
CA GLY A 82 5.41 -3.46 -13.80
C GLY A 82 6.21 -3.14 -12.54
N HIS A 83 6.12 -3.95 -11.51
CA HIS A 83 6.66 -3.70 -10.17
C HIS A 83 8.19 -3.62 -10.18
N ARG A 84 8.86 -4.66 -10.69
CA ARG A 84 10.33 -4.76 -10.76
C ARG A 84 10.94 -3.56 -11.50
N ASP A 85 10.46 -3.30 -12.70
CA ASP A 85 11.05 -2.27 -13.58
C ASP A 85 10.86 -0.88 -12.99
N LEU A 86 9.68 -0.61 -12.43
CA LEU A 86 9.40 0.67 -11.79
C LEU A 86 10.33 0.89 -10.59
N LEU A 87 10.39 -0.04 -9.65
CA LEU A 87 11.20 0.12 -8.44
C LEU A 87 12.69 0.22 -8.76
N ALA A 88 13.20 -0.62 -9.65
CA ALA A 88 14.59 -0.55 -10.09
C ALA A 88 14.94 0.83 -10.69
N SER A 89 14.04 1.40 -11.52
CA SER A 89 14.24 2.71 -12.13
C SER A 89 14.22 3.88 -11.13
N LEU A 90 13.57 3.68 -9.98
CA LEU A 90 13.37 4.69 -8.95
C LEU A 90 14.27 4.51 -7.72
N ALA A 91 15.11 3.47 -7.67
CA ALA A 91 15.94 3.17 -6.51
C ALA A 91 16.73 4.40 -5.97
N PRO A 92 17.36 5.24 -6.82
CA PRO A 92 18.05 6.43 -6.32
C PRO A 92 17.12 7.49 -5.71
N ALA A 93 15.86 7.58 -6.18
CA ALA A 93 14.88 8.53 -5.65
C ALA A 93 14.20 8.04 -4.34
N LEU A 94 14.27 6.73 -4.10
CA LEU A 94 13.69 6.06 -2.94
C LEU A 94 14.70 5.84 -1.80
N ALA A 95 15.99 6.07 -2.04
CA ALA A 95 17.04 5.88 -1.04
C ALA A 95 16.74 6.67 0.25
N GLY A 96 16.90 6.01 1.41
CA GLY A 96 16.63 6.55 2.74
C GLY A 96 15.16 6.63 3.14
N LYS A 97 14.23 6.35 2.23
CA LYS A 97 12.79 6.47 2.48
C LYS A 97 12.17 5.17 3.02
N ILE A 98 10.99 5.29 3.61
CA ILE A 98 10.11 4.16 3.85
C ILE A 98 9.32 3.91 2.56
N VAL A 99 9.43 2.69 2.04
CA VAL A 99 8.68 2.24 0.87
C VAL A 99 7.69 1.17 1.30
N VAL A 100 6.41 1.48 1.17
CA VAL A 100 5.32 0.55 1.50
C VAL A 100 4.93 -0.19 0.23
N ASP A 101 5.12 -1.49 0.22
CA ASP A 101 4.69 -2.35 -0.88
C ASP A 101 3.28 -2.89 -0.59
N CYS A 102 2.34 -2.69 -1.50
CA CYS A 102 0.98 -3.21 -1.40
C CYS A 102 0.61 -4.12 -2.58
N VAL A 103 1.62 -4.60 -3.32
CA VAL A 103 1.44 -5.37 -4.54
C VAL A 103 1.15 -6.84 -4.23
N ASN A 104 0.17 -7.40 -4.93
CA ASN A 104 -0.18 -8.81 -4.85
C ASN A 104 0.19 -9.51 -6.16
N PRO A 105 1.17 -10.44 -6.16
CA PRO A 105 1.47 -11.30 -7.30
C PRO A 105 0.36 -12.33 -7.53
N LEU A 106 -0.69 -11.93 -8.21
CA LEU A 106 -1.84 -12.78 -8.50
C LEU A 106 -2.05 -12.96 -10.00
N GLY A 107 -2.34 -14.20 -10.38
CA GLY A 107 -2.86 -14.56 -11.68
C GLY A 107 -4.37 -14.79 -11.62
N PHE A 108 -5.03 -14.72 -12.77
CA PHE A 108 -6.47 -14.96 -12.90
C PHE A 108 -6.72 -15.88 -14.08
N ASP A 109 -7.53 -16.92 -13.85
CA ASP A 109 -8.00 -17.82 -14.90
C ASP A 109 -9.50 -18.13 -14.75
N HIS A 110 -10.01 -19.08 -15.51
CA HIS A 110 -11.42 -19.50 -15.44
C HIS A 110 -11.82 -20.07 -14.07
N ARG A 111 -10.87 -20.48 -13.24
CA ARG A 111 -11.07 -21.01 -11.88
C ARG A 111 -11.03 -19.92 -10.83
N GLY A 112 -10.48 -18.73 -11.13
CA GLY A 112 -10.40 -17.59 -10.21
C GLY A 112 -9.00 -17.05 -10.04
N ALA A 113 -8.80 -16.32 -8.92
CA ALA A 113 -7.49 -15.77 -8.55
C ALA A 113 -6.59 -16.88 -7.97
N TYR A 114 -5.30 -16.82 -8.29
CA TYR A 114 -4.27 -17.69 -7.72
C TYR A 114 -2.96 -16.94 -7.55
N GLN A 115 -2.10 -17.42 -6.65
CA GLN A 115 -0.78 -16.86 -6.40
C GLN A 115 0.17 -17.15 -7.58
N LEU A 116 0.90 -16.13 -8.00
CA LEU A 116 2.05 -16.27 -8.89
C LEU A 116 3.32 -16.54 -8.08
N ALA A 117 4.23 -17.32 -8.65
CA ALA A 117 5.55 -17.52 -8.05
C ALA A 117 6.40 -16.27 -8.22
N VAL A 118 7.06 -15.85 -7.14
CA VAL A 118 8.03 -14.76 -7.13
C VAL A 118 9.38 -15.35 -6.75
N PRO A 119 10.44 -15.20 -7.56
CA PRO A 119 11.75 -15.79 -7.28
C PRO A 119 12.35 -15.38 -5.94
N GLU A 120 12.10 -14.14 -5.51
CA GLU A 120 12.56 -13.59 -4.24
C GLU A 120 11.70 -14.04 -3.03
N GLY A 121 10.57 -14.70 -3.27
CA GLY A 121 9.62 -15.16 -2.26
C GLY A 121 8.30 -14.39 -2.25
N SER A 122 8.35 -13.07 -2.43
CA SER A 122 7.19 -12.17 -2.43
C SER A 122 7.49 -10.89 -3.22
N ALA A 123 6.46 -10.09 -3.53
CA ALA A 123 6.66 -8.77 -4.13
C ALA A 123 7.44 -7.85 -3.18
N ALA A 124 7.15 -7.88 -1.90
CA ALA A 124 7.86 -7.07 -0.91
C ALA A 124 9.33 -7.49 -0.73
N GLU A 125 9.67 -8.79 -0.79
CA GLU A 125 11.06 -9.25 -0.79
C GLU A 125 11.78 -8.86 -2.10
N GLN A 126 11.09 -8.90 -3.23
CA GLN A 126 11.60 -8.36 -4.50
C GLN A 126 11.87 -6.85 -4.38
N ALA A 127 10.95 -6.08 -3.79
CA ALA A 127 11.15 -4.65 -3.54
C ALA A 127 12.38 -4.41 -2.66
N ALA A 128 12.54 -5.15 -1.57
CA ALA A 128 13.70 -5.04 -0.68
C ALA A 128 15.03 -5.35 -1.37
N ALA A 129 15.04 -6.36 -2.25
CA ALA A 129 16.22 -6.70 -3.04
C ALA A 129 16.61 -5.60 -4.06
N LEU A 130 15.60 -4.89 -4.60
CA LEU A 130 15.82 -3.79 -5.56
C LEU A 130 16.16 -2.45 -4.89
N LEU A 131 15.79 -2.28 -3.63
CA LEU A 131 15.87 -1.02 -2.89
C LEU A 131 16.71 -1.19 -1.59
N PRO A 132 17.99 -1.58 -1.69
CA PRO A 132 18.81 -1.88 -0.51
C PRO A 132 19.03 -0.67 0.42
N ASP A 133 18.87 0.55 -0.10
CA ASP A 133 19.03 1.78 0.66
C ASP A 133 17.69 2.33 1.19
N SER A 134 16.58 1.59 1.03
CA SER A 134 15.25 1.96 1.52
C SER A 134 14.80 1.02 2.65
N ARG A 135 13.88 1.51 3.48
CA ARG A 135 13.20 0.69 4.49
C ARG A 135 11.89 0.16 3.90
N VAL A 136 11.91 -1.06 3.39
CA VAL A 136 10.72 -1.67 2.78
C VAL A 136 9.81 -2.26 3.85
N VAL A 137 8.52 -1.92 3.75
CA VAL A 137 7.43 -2.42 4.60
C VAL A 137 6.31 -2.93 3.69
N ALA A 138 5.77 -4.09 3.98
CA ALA A 138 4.62 -4.65 3.27
C ALA A 138 3.34 -4.33 4.04
N ALA A 139 2.35 -3.73 3.39
CA ALA A 139 1.07 -3.40 4.00
C ALA A 139 -0.04 -3.16 2.95
N PHE A 140 -1.30 -3.08 3.38
CA PHE A 140 -2.49 -2.76 2.56
C PHE A 140 -2.85 -3.77 1.46
N HIS A 141 -2.30 -4.98 1.46
CA HIS A 141 -2.51 -6.01 0.43
C HIS A 141 -3.97 -6.44 0.27
N HIS A 142 -4.72 -6.43 1.36
CA HIS A 142 -6.08 -7.00 1.42
C HIS A 142 -7.18 -5.99 1.76
N VAL A 143 -6.88 -4.69 1.67
CA VAL A 143 -7.91 -3.65 1.81
C VAL A 143 -8.67 -3.51 0.49
N SER A 144 -10.00 -3.56 0.54
CA SER A 144 -10.83 -3.43 -0.66
C SER A 144 -10.75 -2.02 -1.26
N ALA A 145 -10.27 -1.92 -2.50
CA ALA A 145 -10.24 -0.66 -3.24
C ALA A 145 -11.64 -0.04 -3.39
N VAL A 146 -12.68 -0.85 -3.47
CA VAL A 146 -14.08 -0.38 -3.54
C VAL A 146 -14.45 0.36 -2.27
N LEU A 147 -14.13 -0.19 -1.09
CA LEU A 147 -14.41 0.48 0.18
C LEU A 147 -13.54 1.73 0.38
N LEU A 148 -12.29 1.69 -0.08
CA LEU A 148 -11.42 2.85 -0.01
C LEU A 148 -11.94 4.03 -0.84
N LEU A 149 -12.49 3.76 -2.03
CA LEU A 149 -12.96 4.77 -2.98
C LEU A 149 -14.37 5.30 -2.69
N ASP A 150 -15.17 4.58 -1.91
CA ASP A 150 -16.56 4.97 -1.65
C ASP A 150 -16.62 6.09 -0.61
N PRO A 151 -17.04 7.32 -0.97
CA PRO A 151 -17.15 8.44 -0.03
C PRO A 151 -18.26 8.26 1.01
N GLN A 152 -19.18 7.31 0.81
CA GLN A 152 -20.24 7.00 1.77
C GLN A 152 -19.80 6.02 2.86
N VAL A 153 -18.65 5.35 2.66
CA VAL A 153 -18.06 4.47 3.65
C VAL A 153 -17.25 5.30 4.64
N GLU A 154 -17.83 5.59 5.80
CA GLU A 154 -17.19 6.40 6.84
C GLU A 154 -16.08 5.64 7.58
N SER A 155 -16.18 4.32 7.72
CA SER A 155 -15.26 3.48 8.47
C SER A 155 -15.10 2.12 7.80
N ILE A 156 -13.87 1.59 7.81
CA ILE A 156 -13.54 0.28 7.23
C ILE A 156 -13.07 -0.63 8.36
N ASP A 157 -13.93 -1.56 8.80
CA ASP A 157 -13.65 -2.46 9.92
C ASP A 157 -12.74 -3.61 9.51
N LEU A 158 -11.42 -3.38 9.53
CA LEU A 158 -10.40 -4.40 9.24
C LEU A 158 -9.05 -4.09 9.89
N ASP A 159 -8.18 -5.11 9.94
CA ASP A 159 -6.79 -4.97 10.33
C ASP A 159 -5.89 -5.04 9.09
N VAL A 160 -4.93 -4.13 9.00
CA VAL A 160 -3.86 -4.15 7.99
C VAL A 160 -2.66 -4.86 8.60
N MET A 161 -2.31 -6.01 8.04
CA MET A 161 -1.06 -6.69 8.40
C MET A 161 0.13 -5.90 7.86
N VAL A 162 1.05 -5.53 8.76
CA VAL A 162 2.25 -4.76 8.47
C VAL A 162 3.47 -5.63 8.73
N LEU A 163 4.31 -5.82 7.70
CA LEU A 163 5.50 -6.67 7.78
C LEU A 163 6.74 -5.88 7.34
N GLY A 164 7.85 -6.08 8.04
CA GLY A 164 9.11 -5.39 7.71
C GLY A 164 10.22 -5.77 8.67
N GLU A 165 11.45 -5.42 8.29
CA GLU A 165 12.64 -5.67 9.11
C GLU A 165 12.93 -4.53 10.08
N ASP A 166 12.66 -3.29 9.67
CA ASP A 166 12.89 -2.08 10.46
C ASP A 166 11.67 -1.78 11.34
N ARG A 167 11.87 -1.81 12.66
CA ARG A 167 10.77 -1.61 13.61
C ARG A 167 10.17 -0.22 13.53
N ALA A 168 10.99 0.82 13.43
CA ALA A 168 10.50 2.19 13.38
C ALA A 168 9.67 2.43 12.11
N ALA A 169 10.06 1.81 10.98
CA ALA A 169 9.29 1.87 9.74
C ALA A 169 7.96 1.11 9.86
N THR A 170 7.94 -0.08 10.47
CA THR A 170 6.70 -0.82 10.67
C THR A 170 5.75 -0.12 11.64
N ASP A 171 6.26 0.48 12.73
CA ASP A 171 5.45 1.23 13.69
C ASP A 171 4.83 2.48 13.03
N LEU A 172 5.60 3.19 12.17
CA LEU A 172 5.10 4.32 11.40
C LEU A 172 3.99 3.90 10.42
N VAL A 173 4.17 2.77 9.72
CA VAL A 173 3.16 2.28 8.77
C VAL A 173 1.90 1.77 9.48
N GLN A 174 2.02 1.20 10.68
CA GLN A 174 0.86 0.88 11.54
C GLN A 174 0.10 2.16 11.92
N ALA A 175 0.81 3.21 12.35
CA ALA A 175 0.20 4.49 12.67
C ALA A 175 -0.46 5.14 11.44
N LEU A 176 0.17 5.02 10.26
CA LEU A 176 -0.41 5.49 9.00
C LEU A 176 -1.68 4.73 8.62
N ALA A 177 -1.71 3.41 8.80
CA ALA A 177 -2.91 2.61 8.54
C ALA A 177 -4.08 3.04 9.45
N ALA A 178 -3.80 3.38 10.71
CA ALA A 178 -4.79 3.85 11.67
C ALA A 178 -5.38 5.24 11.35
N GLN A 179 -4.81 5.98 10.38
CA GLN A 179 -5.42 7.22 9.88
C GLN A 179 -6.70 6.96 9.05
N ILE A 180 -6.90 5.74 8.59
CA ILE A 180 -8.15 5.34 7.91
C ILE A 180 -9.14 4.88 8.99
N PRO A 181 -10.29 5.56 9.17
CA PRO A 181 -11.22 5.22 10.24
C PRO A 181 -11.62 3.75 10.25
N GLY A 182 -11.55 3.10 11.41
CA GLY A 182 -11.87 1.68 11.62
C GLY A 182 -10.75 0.70 11.28
N VAL A 183 -9.70 1.15 10.60
CA VAL A 183 -8.53 0.33 10.29
C VAL A 183 -7.55 0.31 11.47
N ARG A 184 -7.01 -0.86 11.80
CA ARG A 184 -5.87 -1.01 12.70
C ARG A 184 -4.67 -1.52 11.90
N GLY A 185 -3.49 -0.93 12.09
CA GLY A 185 -2.23 -1.51 11.65
C GLY A 185 -1.74 -2.53 12.67
N VAL A 186 -1.47 -3.76 12.25
CA VAL A 186 -1.01 -4.86 13.12
C VAL A 186 0.31 -5.41 12.59
N TYR A 187 1.35 -5.39 13.42
CA TYR A 187 2.62 -6.02 13.05
C TYR A 187 2.45 -7.53 12.88
N ALA A 188 2.75 -8.02 11.69
CA ALA A 188 2.52 -9.42 11.31
C ALA A 188 3.83 -10.18 10.99
N GLY A 189 4.98 -9.60 11.34
CA GLY A 189 6.27 -10.27 11.19
C GLY A 189 7.20 -9.61 10.17
N ARG A 190 8.19 -10.38 9.74
CA ARG A 190 9.23 -9.93 8.81
C ARG A 190 8.83 -10.17 7.34
N LEU A 191 9.56 -9.54 6.41
CA LEU A 191 9.30 -9.63 4.97
C LEU A 191 9.24 -11.06 4.44
N ARG A 192 10.01 -11.98 4.99
CA ARG A 192 9.97 -13.42 4.61
C ARG A 192 8.60 -14.08 4.75
N ASN A 193 7.66 -13.46 5.45
CA ASN A 193 6.29 -13.94 5.61
C ASN A 193 5.30 -13.24 4.66
N CYS A 194 5.75 -12.27 3.85
CA CYS A 194 4.88 -11.48 2.99
C CYS A 194 4.16 -12.32 1.94
N GLY A 195 4.82 -13.33 1.37
CA GLY A 195 4.21 -14.18 0.35
C GLY A 195 2.90 -14.84 0.82
N GLN A 196 2.76 -15.12 2.12
CA GLN A 196 1.52 -15.65 2.69
C GLN A 196 0.40 -14.59 2.71
N VAL A 197 0.74 -13.34 3.05
CA VAL A 197 -0.21 -12.22 3.11
C VAL A 197 -0.65 -11.80 1.70
N GLU A 198 0.28 -11.71 0.78
CA GLU A 198 0.03 -11.42 -0.64
C GLU A 198 -0.91 -12.49 -1.25
N ALA A 199 -0.59 -13.78 -1.02
CA ALA A 199 -1.38 -14.91 -1.53
C ALA A 199 -2.78 -14.99 -0.94
N LEU A 200 -2.96 -14.62 0.33
CA LEU A 200 -4.25 -14.62 1.02
C LEU A 200 -5.29 -13.76 0.28
N THR A 201 -4.85 -12.73 -0.43
CA THR A 201 -5.74 -11.88 -1.24
C THR A 201 -6.50 -12.69 -2.30
N ALA A 202 -5.94 -13.77 -2.85
CA ALA A 202 -6.67 -14.66 -3.76
C ALA A 202 -7.87 -15.34 -3.07
N ASN A 203 -7.72 -15.69 -1.77
CA ASN A 203 -8.82 -16.24 -0.97
C ASN A 203 -9.90 -15.20 -0.71
N LEU A 204 -9.52 -13.95 -0.37
CA LEU A 204 -10.48 -12.86 -0.17
C LEU A 204 -11.23 -12.52 -1.45
N VAL A 205 -10.57 -12.53 -2.62
CA VAL A 205 -11.24 -12.38 -3.93
C VAL A 205 -12.30 -13.47 -4.14
N SER A 206 -11.98 -14.73 -3.78
CA SER A 206 -12.89 -15.85 -3.87
C SER A 206 -14.10 -15.73 -2.92
N ILE A 207 -13.84 -15.28 -1.68
CA ILE A 207 -14.88 -14.97 -0.67
C ILE A 207 -15.79 -13.86 -1.20
N ASN A 208 -15.20 -12.74 -1.66
CA ASN A 208 -15.95 -11.61 -2.18
C ASN A 208 -16.88 -11.99 -3.34
N ARG A 209 -16.36 -12.81 -4.26
CA ARG A 209 -17.16 -13.34 -5.37
C ARG A 209 -18.32 -14.22 -4.88
N ARG A 210 -18.07 -15.09 -3.91
CA ARG A 210 -19.07 -16.05 -3.39
C ARG A 210 -20.17 -15.37 -2.61
N TYR A 211 -19.79 -14.45 -1.72
CA TYR A 211 -20.69 -13.84 -0.76
C TYR A 211 -21.14 -12.43 -1.16
N LYS A 212 -20.66 -11.91 -2.30
CA LYS A 212 -20.92 -10.53 -2.78
C LYS A 212 -20.58 -9.50 -1.69
N ALA A 213 -19.39 -9.65 -1.11
CA ALA A 213 -18.89 -8.86 0.02
C ALA A 213 -17.60 -8.14 -0.33
N HIS A 214 -17.10 -7.35 0.61
CA HIS A 214 -15.79 -6.73 0.62
C HIS A 214 -15.05 -7.21 1.87
N ALA A 215 -14.74 -8.51 1.92
CA ALA A 215 -14.17 -9.17 3.08
C ALA A 215 -12.79 -8.59 3.41
N GLY A 216 -12.58 -8.31 4.68
CA GLY A 216 -11.31 -7.96 5.29
C GLY A 216 -10.85 -9.03 6.28
N ILE A 217 -9.83 -8.70 7.07
CA ILE A 217 -9.27 -9.54 8.11
C ILE A 217 -9.40 -8.81 9.43
N ARG A 218 -9.72 -9.53 10.49
CA ARG A 218 -9.61 -9.08 11.88
C ARG A 218 -8.76 -10.07 12.67
N ILE A 219 -7.78 -9.56 13.38
CA ILE A 219 -6.96 -10.31 14.31
C ILE A 219 -7.60 -10.15 15.69
N THR A 220 -7.99 -11.24 16.28
CA THR A 220 -8.64 -11.27 17.60
C THR A 220 -7.60 -11.38 18.70
N ASP A 221 -7.97 -10.92 19.92
CA ASP A 221 -7.15 -11.05 21.14
C ASP A 221 -5.84 -10.24 21.16
N ILE A 222 -5.87 -9.07 20.49
CA ILE A 222 -4.77 -8.07 20.53
C ILE A 222 -5.32 -6.66 20.76
#